data_2b7cea3822dc1cf5b5e6e40d53b47be3
#
_entry.id   2b7cea3822dc1cf5b5e6e40d53b47be3
#
_cell.length_a   1.000
_cell.length_b   1.000
_cell.length_c   1.000
_cell.angle_alpha   90.00
_cell.angle_beta   90.00
_cell.angle_gamma   90.00
#
_symmetry.space_group_name_H-M   'P 1'
#
loop_
_entity.id
_entity.type
_entity.pdbx_description
1 polymer ?
#
loop_
_entity_poly.entity_id
_entity_poly.type
_entity_poly.pdbx_seq_one_letter_code
_entity_poly.pdbx_strand_id
1 'polypeptide(L)'
;MLAKRIIPCLDVKDGRVVKGINFLGLQDVGDAVELGRRYALEGADELVYLDISATLEGRKTFAELVSRVAEAVNIPFTVGGGIRSLDDASRLLDAGADKITLNSAAIARPDLIGEIAAKYGRQFVVVAIDAKSCPDGLWHATTHGGSRPSDKELFSWAKEAEDRGAGEILFTSMDHDGTRNGYPCDVYARLSDTLGIPVIASGGAGSVADIAAVLTEGMAVAALAASIFHYGQYTVAEVKRQLAEAGIPVRL
;
A
#
# COMPACT_ATOMS: atom_id res chain seq x y z
N MET A 1 -14.06 11.26 15.61
CA MET A 1 -13.66 10.97 14.22
C MET A 1 -12.35 10.18 14.29
N LEU A 2 -12.19 9.10 13.51
CA LEU A 2 -10.93 8.36 13.50
C LEU A 2 -9.83 9.20 12.85
N ALA A 3 -8.60 9.13 13.40
CA ALA A 3 -7.45 9.81 12.81
C ALA A 3 -7.08 9.17 11.45
N LYS A 4 -6.78 10.00 10.48
CA LYS A 4 -6.28 9.58 9.18
C LYS A 4 -4.82 9.10 9.29
N ARG A 5 -4.43 8.09 8.52
CA ARG A 5 -3.08 7.50 8.54
C ARG A 5 -2.24 8.04 7.39
N ILE A 6 -0.98 8.34 7.67
CA ILE A 6 0.05 8.66 6.67
C ILE A 6 1.03 7.50 6.63
N ILE A 7 1.15 6.88 5.45
CA ILE A 7 1.83 5.60 5.26
C ILE A 7 2.95 5.75 4.22
N PRO A 8 4.22 5.81 4.62
CA PRO A 8 5.34 5.67 3.69
C PRO A 8 5.38 4.26 3.08
N CYS A 9 5.56 4.19 1.74
CA CYS A 9 5.74 2.94 0.99
C CYS A 9 7.19 2.79 0.55
N LEU A 10 7.75 1.60 0.78
CA LEU A 10 9.13 1.25 0.49
C LEU A 10 9.15 0.06 -0.50
N ASP A 11 9.45 0.34 -1.77
CA ASP A 11 9.69 -0.70 -2.76
C ASP A 11 11.07 -1.30 -2.52
N VAL A 12 11.13 -2.61 -2.25
CA VAL A 12 12.38 -3.28 -1.84
C VAL A 12 12.85 -4.22 -2.94
N LYS A 13 14.13 -4.11 -3.26
CA LYS A 13 14.86 -5.04 -4.12
C LYS A 13 16.21 -5.35 -3.46
N ASP A 14 16.48 -6.64 -3.26
CA ASP A 14 17.74 -7.13 -2.69
C ASP A 14 18.10 -6.44 -1.35
N GLY A 15 17.10 -6.21 -0.48
CA GLY A 15 17.25 -5.58 0.83
C GLY A 15 17.40 -4.06 0.81
N ARG A 16 17.39 -3.42 -0.36
CA ARG A 16 17.50 -1.98 -0.55
C ARG A 16 16.17 -1.39 -1.00
N VAL A 17 15.88 -0.18 -0.53
CA VAL A 17 14.73 0.58 -1.05
C VAL A 17 15.14 1.17 -2.40
N VAL A 18 14.29 0.96 -3.37
CA VAL A 18 14.46 1.50 -4.71
C VAL A 18 13.24 2.31 -5.13
N LYS A 19 13.41 3.29 -5.99
CA LYS A 19 12.31 4.06 -6.56
C LYS A 19 12.53 4.34 -8.03
N GLY A 20 11.49 4.15 -8.82
CA GLY A 20 11.45 4.47 -10.25
C GLY A 20 10.06 4.98 -10.65
N ILE A 21 9.92 5.40 -11.89
CA ILE A 21 8.60 5.73 -12.48
C ILE A 21 8.06 4.45 -13.11
N ASN A 22 6.89 3.99 -12.70
CA ASN A 22 6.28 2.74 -13.16
C ASN A 22 7.25 1.53 -13.10
N PHE A 23 8.04 1.44 -12.01
CA PHE A 23 9.08 0.41 -11.81
C PHE A 23 10.21 0.39 -12.86
N LEU A 24 10.35 1.46 -13.65
CA LEU A 24 11.44 1.63 -14.61
C LEU A 24 12.49 2.61 -14.06
N GLY A 25 13.76 2.41 -14.45
CA GLY A 25 14.85 3.30 -14.05
C GLY A 25 15.08 3.34 -12.54
N LEU A 26 14.97 2.19 -11.85
CA LEU A 26 15.09 2.07 -10.40
C LEU A 26 16.40 2.69 -9.89
N GLN A 27 16.27 3.65 -9.00
CA GLN A 27 17.37 4.28 -8.27
C GLN A 27 17.37 3.75 -6.83
N ASP A 28 18.55 3.50 -6.29
CA ASP A 28 18.74 3.14 -4.89
C ASP A 28 18.46 4.37 -4.01
N VAL A 29 17.57 4.21 -3.03
CA VAL A 29 17.17 5.25 -2.08
C VAL A 29 17.88 5.07 -0.73
N GLY A 30 18.16 3.81 -0.33
CA GLY A 30 18.83 3.53 0.93
C GLY A 30 18.52 2.15 1.51
N ASP A 31 19.02 1.91 2.71
CA ASP A 31 18.72 0.69 3.47
C ASP A 31 17.26 0.67 3.94
N ALA A 32 16.59 -0.47 3.79
CA ALA A 32 15.15 -0.58 4.06
C ALA A 32 14.82 -0.48 5.55
N VAL A 33 15.69 -0.96 6.43
CA VAL A 33 15.51 -0.90 7.89
C VAL A 33 15.71 0.52 8.39
N GLU A 34 16.78 1.18 7.96
CA GLU A 34 17.10 2.55 8.36
C GLU A 34 16.04 3.55 7.90
N LEU A 35 15.54 3.40 6.66
CA LEU A 35 14.46 4.25 6.16
C LEU A 35 13.16 4.03 6.92
N GLY A 36 12.79 2.79 7.23
CA GLY A 36 11.62 2.50 8.03
C GLY A 36 11.72 3.09 9.44
N ARG A 37 12.87 2.93 10.10
CA ARG A 37 13.15 3.54 11.40
C ARG A 37 13.03 5.07 11.35
N ARG A 38 13.59 5.69 10.31
CA ARG A 38 13.48 7.14 10.12
C ARG A 38 12.02 7.58 10.02
N TYR A 39 11.21 6.93 9.16
CA TYR A 39 9.81 7.29 9.01
C TYR A 39 8.98 7.04 10.27
N ALA A 40 9.28 5.97 11.02
CA ALA A 40 8.65 5.74 12.33
C ALA A 40 8.96 6.86 13.31
N LEU A 41 10.22 7.32 13.39
CA LEU A 41 10.63 8.45 14.21
C LEU A 41 10.04 9.79 13.76
N GLU A 42 9.80 9.96 12.47
CA GLU A 42 9.10 11.11 11.88
C GLU A 42 7.59 11.08 12.15
N GLY A 43 7.05 10.03 12.77
CA GLY A 43 5.66 9.90 13.17
C GLY A 43 4.75 9.26 12.12
N ALA A 44 5.26 8.41 11.23
CA ALA A 44 4.43 7.58 10.37
C ALA A 44 3.46 6.73 11.20
N ASP A 45 2.23 6.54 10.68
CA ASP A 45 1.23 5.74 11.36
C ASP A 45 1.37 4.25 11.10
N GLU A 46 1.93 3.91 9.94
CA GLU A 46 2.14 2.56 9.44
C GLU A 46 3.19 2.63 8.32
N LEU A 47 3.85 1.51 8.01
CA LEU A 47 4.74 1.38 6.85
C LEU A 47 4.22 0.29 5.90
N VAL A 48 4.54 0.43 4.62
CA VAL A 48 4.32 -0.63 3.63
C VAL A 48 5.65 -0.97 2.97
N TYR A 49 6.01 -2.25 2.97
CA TYR A 49 7.17 -2.79 2.26
C TYR A 49 6.70 -3.70 1.14
N LEU A 50 7.10 -3.41 -0.08
CA LEU A 50 6.76 -4.19 -1.26
C LEU A 50 8.01 -4.85 -1.84
N ASP A 51 8.10 -6.18 -1.76
CA ASP A 51 9.13 -6.94 -2.45
C ASP A 51 8.85 -6.95 -3.96
N ILE A 52 9.69 -6.27 -4.70
CA ILE A 52 9.66 -6.26 -6.17
C ILE A 52 10.66 -7.24 -6.78
N SER A 53 11.30 -8.10 -5.97
CA SER A 53 12.20 -9.15 -6.41
C SER A 53 11.41 -10.33 -6.99
N ALA A 54 11.71 -10.74 -8.22
CA ALA A 54 10.93 -11.78 -8.90
C ALA A 54 11.35 -13.22 -8.53
N THR A 55 12.43 -13.44 -7.76
CA THR A 55 13.07 -14.75 -7.56
C THR A 55 12.67 -15.46 -6.26
N LEU A 56 12.81 -16.80 -6.22
CA LEU A 56 12.63 -17.61 -5.00
C LEU A 56 13.66 -17.26 -3.92
N GLU A 57 14.87 -16.95 -4.33
CA GLU A 57 15.98 -16.57 -3.45
C GLU A 57 15.72 -15.19 -2.81
N GLY A 58 15.20 -14.22 -3.59
CA GLY A 58 14.77 -12.92 -3.10
C GLY A 58 13.71 -13.00 -2.01
N ARG A 59 12.75 -13.95 -2.09
CA ARG A 59 11.71 -14.13 -1.06
C ARG A 59 12.25 -14.60 0.29
N LYS A 60 13.29 -15.43 0.31
CA LYS A 60 13.95 -15.84 1.57
C LYS A 60 14.67 -14.65 2.21
N THR A 61 15.43 -13.93 1.42
CA THR A 61 16.12 -12.68 1.82
C THR A 61 15.13 -11.63 2.30
N PHE A 62 13.94 -11.56 1.68
CA PHE A 62 12.90 -10.61 2.10
C PHE A 62 12.30 -10.97 3.46
N ALA A 63 12.05 -12.25 3.78
CA ALA A 63 11.59 -12.65 5.10
C ALA A 63 12.62 -12.34 6.21
N GLU A 64 13.91 -12.49 5.92
CA GLU A 64 15.00 -12.09 6.84
C GLU A 64 15.01 -10.56 7.03
N LEU A 65 14.75 -9.79 5.98
CA LEU A 65 14.59 -8.33 6.08
C LEU A 65 13.39 -7.96 6.95
N VAL A 66 12.24 -8.63 6.78
CA VAL A 66 11.03 -8.41 7.59
C VAL A 66 11.33 -8.59 9.08
N SER A 67 12.08 -9.63 9.47
CA SER A 67 12.49 -9.82 10.86
C SER A 67 13.35 -8.66 11.39
N ARG A 68 14.30 -8.17 10.59
CA ARG A 68 15.11 -7.01 10.96
C ARG A 68 14.29 -5.72 11.09
N VAL A 69 13.29 -5.54 10.24
CA VAL A 69 12.35 -4.41 10.34
C VAL A 69 11.53 -4.51 11.61
N ALA A 70 10.99 -5.70 11.94
CA ALA A 70 10.21 -5.94 13.16
C ALA A 70 10.98 -5.63 14.43
N GLU A 71 12.31 -5.87 14.45
CA GLU A 71 13.17 -5.53 15.58
C GLU A 71 13.46 -4.02 15.69
N ALA A 72 13.44 -3.30 14.57
CA ALA A 72 13.88 -1.90 14.49
C ALA A 72 12.74 -0.87 14.51
N VAL A 73 11.51 -1.28 14.16
CA VAL A 73 10.35 -0.41 13.98
C VAL A 73 9.27 -0.75 15.02
N ASN A 74 8.70 0.26 15.64
CA ASN A 74 7.70 0.12 16.72
C ASN A 74 6.28 0.55 16.29
N ILE A 75 6.05 0.72 15.00
CA ILE A 75 4.73 0.99 14.40
C ILE A 75 4.32 -0.16 13.51
N PRO A 76 3.02 -0.38 13.27
CA PRO A 76 2.56 -1.45 12.40
C PRO A 76 3.15 -1.35 11.00
N PHE A 77 3.43 -2.49 10.38
CA PHE A 77 3.84 -2.52 8.99
C PHE A 77 3.22 -3.66 8.20
N THR A 78 2.93 -3.35 6.96
CA THR A 78 2.36 -4.26 5.97
C THR A 78 3.46 -4.71 5.01
N VAL A 79 3.51 -5.98 4.67
CA VAL A 79 4.43 -6.51 3.68
C VAL A 79 3.71 -7.12 2.49
N GLY A 80 4.25 -6.89 1.30
CA GLY A 80 3.69 -7.39 0.05
C GLY A 80 4.77 -7.86 -0.93
N GLY A 81 4.30 -8.49 -1.99
CA GLY A 81 5.16 -9.05 -3.03
C GLY A 81 5.31 -10.56 -2.93
N GLY A 82 4.98 -11.27 -4.01
CA GLY A 82 5.24 -12.70 -4.16
C GLY A 82 4.44 -13.67 -3.29
N ILE A 83 3.48 -13.23 -2.49
CA ILE A 83 2.65 -14.06 -1.60
C ILE A 83 1.63 -14.82 -2.44
N ARG A 84 1.67 -16.17 -2.40
CA ARG A 84 0.84 -17.07 -3.23
C ARG A 84 0.17 -18.19 -2.46
N SER A 85 0.49 -18.34 -1.19
CA SER A 85 0.01 -19.45 -0.35
C SER A 85 -0.12 -19.05 1.11
N LEU A 86 -0.83 -19.89 1.88
CA LEU A 86 -0.87 -19.80 3.34
C LEU A 86 0.51 -19.90 3.99
N ASP A 87 1.42 -20.70 3.41
CA ASP A 87 2.77 -20.86 3.93
C ASP A 87 3.61 -19.60 3.72
N ASP A 88 3.40 -18.87 2.61
CA ASP A 88 4.04 -17.57 2.41
C ASP A 88 3.53 -16.56 3.45
N ALA A 89 2.23 -16.52 3.68
CA ALA A 89 1.61 -15.66 4.69
C ALA A 89 2.09 -16.00 6.11
N SER A 90 2.18 -17.30 6.45
CA SER A 90 2.70 -17.76 7.75
C SER A 90 4.12 -17.28 7.99
N ARG A 91 5.00 -17.49 7.01
CA ARG A 91 6.41 -17.07 7.12
C ARG A 91 6.58 -15.59 7.39
N LEU A 92 5.75 -14.74 6.77
CA LEU A 92 5.82 -13.30 6.98
C LEU A 92 5.26 -12.88 8.34
N LEU A 93 4.19 -13.55 8.81
CA LEU A 93 3.68 -13.36 10.17
C LEU A 93 4.73 -13.78 11.22
N ASP A 94 5.34 -14.96 11.03
CA ASP A 94 6.38 -15.47 11.92
C ASP A 94 7.63 -14.57 11.92
N ALA A 95 7.89 -13.88 10.80
CA ALA A 95 8.94 -12.86 10.67
C ALA A 95 8.59 -11.52 11.34
N GLY A 96 7.34 -11.32 11.79
CA GLY A 96 6.90 -10.15 12.53
C GLY A 96 6.07 -9.14 11.76
N ALA A 97 5.59 -9.47 10.54
CA ALA A 97 4.69 -8.58 9.81
C ALA A 97 3.32 -8.50 10.50
N ASP A 98 2.77 -7.29 10.66
CA ASP A 98 1.43 -7.07 11.22
C ASP A 98 0.33 -7.34 10.20
N LYS A 99 0.61 -7.11 8.92
CA LYS A 99 -0.31 -7.33 7.80
C LYS A 99 0.46 -7.80 6.56
N ILE A 100 -0.27 -8.44 5.67
CA ILE A 100 0.24 -8.76 4.32
C ILE A 100 -0.65 -8.13 3.26
N THR A 101 -0.07 -7.85 2.08
CA THR A 101 -0.86 -7.42 0.92
C THR A 101 -0.78 -8.41 -0.23
N LEU A 102 -1.97 -8.71 -0.78
CA LEU A 102 -2.19 -9.61 -1.92
C LEU A 102 -2.68 -8.81 -3.12
N ASN A 103 -2.11 -9.03 -4.30
CA ASN A 103 -2.60 -8.46 -5.57
C ASN A 103 -2.78 -9.57 -6.62
N SER A 104 -1.80 -9.84 -7.48
CA SER A 104 -1.91 -10.79 -8.59
C SER A 104 -2.33 -12.19 -8.16
N ALA A 105 -1.88 -12.65 -6.99
CA ALA A 105 -2.28 -13.95 -6.45
C ALA A 105 -3.75 -13.99 -6.05
N ALA A 106 -4.29 -12.91 -5.50
CA ALA A 106 -5.70 -12.80 -5.17
C ALA A 106 -6.58 -12.76 -6.41
N ILE A 107 -6.16 -12.07 -7.48
CA ILE A 107 -6.87 -12.08 -8.77
C ILE A 107 -6.88 -13.49 -9.38
N ALA A 108 -5.74 -14.19 -9.33
CA ALA A 108 -5.63 -15.55 -9.90
C ALA A 108 -6.34 -16.61 -9.08
N ARG A 109 -6.39 -16.45 -7.75
CA ARG A 109 -7.04 -17.37 -6.80
C ARG A 109 -7.72 -16.59 -5.67
N PRO A 110 -8.93 -16.08 -5.89
CA PRO A 110 -9.64 -15.25 -4.91
C PRO A 110 -9.88 -15.93 -3.56
N ASP A 111 -10.04 -17.26 -3.52
CA ASP A 111 -10.21 -18.02 -2.30
C ASP A 111 -9.04 -17.89 -1.31
N LEU A 112 -7.85 -17.54 -1.79
CA LEU A 112 -6.67 -17.29 -0.96
C LEU A 112 -6.92 -16.20 0.09
N ILE A 113 -7.72 -15.18 -0.24
CA ILE A 113 -8.11 -14.11 0.70
C ILE A 113 -8.83 -14.72 1.91
N GLY A 114 -9.86 -15.56 1.65
CA GLY A 114 -10.66 -16.21 2.68
C GLY A 114 -9.87 -17.23 3.50
N GLU A 115 -9.00 -18.01 2.87
CA GLU A 115 -8.15 -18.98 3.54
C GLU A 115 -7.21 -18.31 4.56
N ILE A 116 -6.58 -17.19 4.18
CA ILE A 116 -5.69 -16.44 5.06
C ILE A 116 -6.49 -15.73 6.15
N ALA A 117 -7.60 -15.09 5.79
CA ALA A 117 -8.48 -14.40 6.75
C ALA A 117 -9.08 -15.35 7.79
N ALA A 118 -9.47 -16.57 7.39
CA ALA A 118 -9.98 -17.58 8.31
C ALA A 118 -8.93 -18.05 9.33
N LYS A 119 -7.66 -18.09 8.93
CA LYS A 119 -6.57 -18.57 9.80
C LYS A 119 -6.00 -17.48 10.71
N TYR A 120 -5.83 -16.25 10.18
CA TYR A 120 -5.10 -15.19 10.86
C TYR A 120 -5.96 -13.96 11.21
N GLY A 121 -7.23 -13.96 10.81
CA GLY A 121 -8.14 -12.83 10.94
C GLY A 121 -8.07 -11.89 9.72
N ARG A 122 -9.21 -11.26 9.41
CA ARG A 122 -9.32 -10.34 8.28
C ARG A 122 -8.38 -9.12 8.39
N GLN A 123 -8.10 -8.66 9.61
CA GLN A 123 -7.21 -7.54 9.88
C GLN A 123 -5.77 -7.75 9.39
N PHE A 124 -5.37 -9.01 9.16
CA PHE A 124 -4.06 -9.38 8.63
C PHE A 124 -4.01 -9.23 7.10
N VAL A 125 -5.15 -9.19 6.41
CA VAL A 125 -5.24 -9.26 4.95
C VAL A 125 -5.58 -7.91 4.35
N VAL A 126 -4.64 -7.32 3.62
CA VAL A 126 -4.86 -6.17 2.75
C VAL A 126 -4.91 -6.67 1.31
N VAL A 127 -5.95 -6.31 0.56
CA VAL A 127 -5.97 -6.59 -0.89
C VAL A 127 -5.51 -5.33 -1.63
N ALA A 128 -4.37 -5.43 -2.30
CA ALA A 128 -3.87 -4.38 -3.18
C ALA A 128 -4.53 -4.51 -4.56
N ILE A 129 -5.02 -3.40 -5.07
CA ILE A 129 -5.65 -3.29 -6.38
C ILE A 129 -4.96 -2.17 -7.14
N ASP A 130 -4.09 -2.55 -8.07
CA ASP A 130 -3.58 -1.61 -9.07
C ASP A 130 -4.58 -1.57 -10.22
N ALA A 131 -5.16 -0.41 -10.53
CA ALA A 131 -6.10 -0.32 -11.63
C ALA A 131 -5.85 0.89 -12.52
N LYS A 132 -6.33 0.79 -13.76
CA LYS A 132 -6.28 1.82 -14.80
C LYS A 132 -7.67 2.15 -15.31
N SER A 133 -7.89 3.41 -15.66
CA SER A 133 -9.03 3.82 -16.44
C SER A 133 -8.90 3.29 -17.88
N CYS A 134 -9.99 2.75 -18.42
CA CYS A 134 -10.04 2.15 -19.74
C CYS A 134 -10.97 2.91 -20.68
N PRO A 135 -10.84 2.73 -22.01
CA PRO A 135 -11.69 3.42 -23.00
C PRO A 135 -13.19 3.12 -22.89
N ASP A 136 -13.58 2.06 -22.21
CA ASP A 136 -14.96 1.72 -21.89
C ASP A 136 -15.56 2.57 -20.75
N GLY A 137 -14.77 3.47 -20.18
CA GLY A 137 -15.16 4.32 -19.05
C GLY A 137 -15.10 3.62 -17.69
N LEU A 138 -14.60 2.38 -17.63
CA LEU A 138 -14.45 1.61 -16.41
C LEU A 138 -12.98 1.59 -15.94
N TRP A 139 -12.80 1.25 -14.68
CA TRP A 139 -11.48 0.99 -14.08
C TRP A 139 -11.26 -0.51 -14.01
N HIS A 140 -10.17 -0.99 -14.62
CA HIS A 140 -9.84 -2.40 -14.60
C HIS A 140 -8.57 -2.65 -13.78
N ALA A 141 -8.66 -3.66 -12.89
CA ALA A 141 -7.53 -4.12 -12.11
C ALA A 141 -6.44 -4.69 -13.02
N THR A 142 -5.20 -4.49 -12.61
CA THR A 142 -4.02 -4.98 -13.32
C THR A 142 -3.21 -5.92 -12.42
N THR A 143 -2.36 -6.71 -13.03
CA THR A 143 -1.43 -7.62 -12.36
C THR A 143 0.01 -7.29 -12.73
N HIS A 144 0.97 -7.92 -12.05
CA HIS A 144 2.40 -7.79 -12.34
C HIS A 144 2.87 -6.31 -12.31
N GLY A 145 2.53 -5.58 -11.23
CA GLY A 145 2.92 -4.18 -11.06
C GLY A 145 2.33 -3.26 -12.14
N GLY A 146 1.06 -3.47 -12.48
CA GLY A 146 0.35 -2.63 -13.46
C GLY A 146 0.61 -2.97 -14.93
N SER A 147 1.45 -3.98 -15.23
CA SER A 147 1.88 -4.28 -16.60
C SER A 147 0.90 -5.15 -17.40
N ARG A 148 0.01 -5.90 -16.72
CA ARG A 148 -0.94 -6.81 -17.38
C ARG A 148 -2.36 -6.46 -16.94
N PRO A 149 -3.27 -6.13 -17.88
CA PRO A 149 -4.68 -5.94 -17.56
C PRO A 149 -5.32 -7.26 -17.12
N SER A 150 -6.37 -7.18 -16.30
CA SER A 150 -7.25 -8.29 -15.97
C SER A 150 -8.68 -7.96 -16.39
N ASP A 151 -9.57 -8.94 -16.31
CA ASP A 151 -11.01 -8.81 -16.57
C ASP A 151 -11.77 -8.28 -15.33
N LYS A 152 -11.09 -8.07 -14.20
CA LYS A 152 -11.71 -7.60 -12.96
C LYS A 152 -11.92 -6.08 -13.01
N GLU A 153 -13.19 -5.65 -13.00
CA GLU A 153 -13.55 -4.25 -12.79
C GLU A 153 -13.28 -3.86 -11.33
N LEU A 154 -12.75 -2.66 -11.09
CA LEU A 154 -12.25 -2.18 -9.80
C LEU A 154 -13.28 -2.31 -8.67
N PHE A 155 -14.48 -1.76 -8.85
CA PHE A 155 -15.46 -1.69 -7.75
C PHE A 155 -16.04 -3.05 -7.43
N SER A 156 -16.34 -3.85 -8.46
CA SER A 156 -16.81 -5.23 -8.30
C SER A 156 -15.76 -6.11 -7.65
N TRP A 157 -14.49 -5.95 -8.04
CA TRP A 157 -13.39 -6.71 -7.46
C TRP A 157 -13.10 -6.30 -6.02
N ALA A 158 -13.12 -5.02 -5.71
CA ALA A 158 -12.94 -4.53 -4.34
C ALA A 158 -14.04 -5.07 -3.41
N LYS A 159 -15.30 -5.10 -3.89
CA LYS A 159 -16.41 -5.68 -3.14
C LYS A 159 -16.27 -7.19 -2.98
N GLU A 160 -15.88 -7.93 -4.02
CA GLU A 160 -15.60 -9.35 -3.95
C GLU A 160 -14.48 -9.65 -2.92
N ALA A 161 -13.41 -8.84 -2.91
CA ALA A 161 -12.31 -8.98 -1.96
C ALA A 161 -12.77 -8.77 -0.51
N GLU A 162 -13.61 -7.75 -0.24
CA GLU A 162 -14.21 -7.53 1.07
C GLU A 162 -15.07 -8.72 1.50
N ASP A 163 -15.96 -9.21 0.63
CA ASP A 163 -16.87 -10.32 0.93
C ASP A 163 -16.11 -11.62 1.19
N ARG A 164 -14.91 -11.79 0.60
CA ARG A 164 -14.02 -12.92 0.86
C ARG A 164 -13.19 -12.79 2.12
N GLY A 165 -13.19 -11.64 2.78
CA GLY A 165 -12.51 -11.45 4.07
C GLY A 165 -11.30 -10.54 4.05
N ALA A 166 -11.12 -9.71 3.05
CA ALA A 166 -10.15 -8.61 3.12
C ALA A 166 -10.49 -7.69 4.31
N GLY A 167 -9.48 -7.25 5.03
CA GLY A 167 -9.61 -6.29 6.12
C GLY A 167 -9.45 -4.85 5.67
N GLU A 168 -8.67 -4.60 4.60
CA GLU A 168 -8.45 -3.29 4.00
C GLU A 168 -8.26 -3.44 2.48
N ILE A 169 -8.57 -2.39 1.73
CA ILE A 169 -8.23 -2.25 0.31
C ILE A 169 -7.15 -1.19 0.17
N LEU A 170 -6.04 -1.55 -0.47
CA LEU A 170 -5.00 -0.61 -0.92
C LEU A 170 -5.18 -0.40 -2.43
N PHE A 171 -5.82 0.70 -2.81
CA PHE A 171 -6.02 1.02 -4.23
C PHE A 171 -4.91 1.93 -4.74
N THR A 172 -4.23 1.51 -5.81
CA THR A 172 -3.25 2.31 -6.55
C THR A 172 -3.81 2.70 -7.91
N SER A 173 -3.98 4.01 -8.12
CA SER A 173 -4.27 4.53 -9.46
C SER A 173 -3.01 4.52 -10.31
N MET A 174 -2.93 3.59 -11.28
CA MET A 174 -1.77 3.44 -12.15
C MET A 174 -1.62 4.61 -13.14
N ASP A 175 -2.70 5.32 -13.43
CA ASP A 175 -2.68 6.51 -14.28
C ASP A 175 -2.07 7.71 -13.57
N HIS A 176 -2.08 7.71 -12.24
CA HIS A 176 -1.54 8.78 -11.39
C HIS A 176 -0.24 8.40 -10.68
N ASP A 177 0.12 7.09 -10.63
CA ASP A 177 1.32 6.64 -9.92
C ASP A 177 2.60 7.22 -10.54
N GLY A 178 3.40 7.86 -9.68
CA GLY A 178 4.64 8.54 -10.07
C GLY A 178 4.45 9.89 -10.79
N THR A 179 3.23 10.29 -11.16
CA THR A 179 2.97 11.55 -11.89
C THR A 179 3.02 12.78 -11.01
N ARG A 180 2.73 12.64 -9.70
CA ARG A 180 2.59 13.74 -8.72
C ARG A 180 1.48 14.75 -9.08
N ASN A 181 0.43 14.31 -9.77
CA ASN A 181 -0.68 15.16 -10.23
C ASN A 181 -1.95 15.01 -9.37
N GLY A 182 -1.82 14.50 -8.15
CA GLY A 182 -2.93 14.24 -7.26
C GLY A 182 -3.59 12.87 -7.48
N TYR A 183 -4.45 12.52 -6.55
CA TYR A 183 -5.21 11.27 -6.56
C TYR A 183 -6.56 11.48 -7.27
N PRO A 184 -7.14 10.47 -7.95
CA PRO A 184 -8.50 10.54 -8.49
C PRO A 184 -9.53 10.46 -7.35
N CYS A 185 -9.81 11.57 -6.68
CA CYS A 185 -10.62 11.64 -5.46
C CYS A 185 -12.03 11.09 -5.63
N ASP A 186 -12.66 11.26 -6.81
CA ASP A 186 -13.97 10.72 -7.16
C ASP A 186 -14.01 9.19 -7.10
N VAL A 187 -12.95 8.54 -7.58
CA VAL A 187 -12.82 7.07 -7.56
C VAL A 187 -12.65 6.57 -6.11
N TYR A 188 -11.82 7.25 -5.31
CA TYR A 188 -11.64 6.92 -3.90
C TYR A 188 -12.91 7.12 -3.08
N ALA A 189 -13.66 8.22 -3.32
CA ALA A 189 -14.93 8.48 -2.68
C ALA A 189 -15.93 7.35 -2.97
N ARG A 190 -16.06 6.96 -4.25
CA ARG A 190 -16.92 5.86 -4.65
C ARG A 190 -16.51 4.52 -4.02
N LEU A 191 -15.22 4.21 -3.92
CA LEU A 191 -14.73 3.01 -3.22
C LEU A 191 -15.11 3.06 -1.73
N SER A 192 -14.87 4.20 -1.08
CA SER A 192 -15.17 4.40 0.35
C SER A 192 -16.66 4.30 0.66
N ASP A 193 -17.53 4.75 -0.26
CA ASP A 193 -18.99 4.61 -0.12
C ASP A 193 -19.48 3.18 -0.37
N THR A 194 -18.78 2.43 -1.23
CA THR A 194 -19.18 1.05 -1.61
C THR A 194 -18.76 0.02 -0.56
N LEU A 195 -17.63 0.26 0.11
CA LEU A 195 -16.99 -0.72 0.99
C LEU A 195 -17.24 -0.40 2.47
N GLY A 196 -17.44 -1.43 3.27
CA GLY A 196 -17.50 -1.35 4.73
C GLY A 196 -16.12 -1.47 5.42
N ILE A 197 -15.05 -1.63 4.64
CA ILE A 197 -13.68 -1.75 5.13
C ILE A 197 -12.83 -0.54 4.71
N PRO A 198 -11.73 -0.25 5.43
CA PRO A 198 -10.85 0.87 5.13
C PRO A 198 -10.29 0.85 3.71
N VAL A 199 -10.24 2.04 3.08
CA VAL A 199 -9.56 2.26 1.80
C VAL A 199 -8.31 3.09 2.03
N ILE A 200 -7.16 2.56 1.59
CA ILE A 200 -5.85 3.22 1.57
C ILE A 200 -5.61 3.76 0.17
N ALA A 201 -5.37 5.05 0.04
CA ALA A 201 -5.13 5.69 -1.25
C ALA A 201 -3.65 5.65 -1.64
N SER A 202 -3.37 5.23 -2.87
CA SER A 202 -2.03 5.14 -3.47
C SER A 202 -2.03 5.62 -4.92
N GLY A 203 -0.90 6.16 -5.38
CA GLY A 203 -0.73 6.68 -6.74
C GLY A 203 -1.27 8.11 -6.91
N GLY A 204 -0.34 9.10 -6.95
CA GLY A 204 -0.68 10.49 -7.20
C GLY A 204 -0.08 11.54 -6.26
N ALA A 205 0.42 11.16 -5.08
CA ALA A 205 0.97 12.09 -4.10
C ALA A 205 2.10 12.97 -4.67
N GLY A 206 1.86 14.25 -4.82
CA GLY A 206 2.84 15.25 -5.22
C GLY A 206 3.03 16.36 -4.18
N SER A 207 2.00 16.60 -3.36
CA SER A 207 1.97 17.66 -2.36
C SER A 207 1.12 17.27 -1.15
N VAL A 208 1.20 18.06 -0.07
CA VAL A 208 0.31 17.92 1.09
C VAL A 208 -1.15 18.20 0.72
N ALA A 209 -1.39 19.11 -0.24
CA ALA A 209 -2.73 19.40 -0.72
C ALA A 209 -3.38 18.18 -1.40
N ASP A 210 -2.63 17.39 -2.17
CA ASP A 210 -3.14 16.16 -2.77
C ASP A 210 -3.53 15.13 -1.71
N ILE A 211 -2.70 15.00 -0.67
CA ILE A 211 -2.99 14.12 0.47
C ILE A 211 -4.24 14.62 1.20
N ALA A 212 -4.37 15.92 1.46
CA ALA A 212 -5.54 16.51 2.08
C ALA A 212 -6.82 16.22 1.27
N ALA A 213 -6.77 16.40 -0.05
CA ALA A 213 -7.89 16.16 -0.96
C ALA A 213 -8.36 14.69 -0.90
N VAL A 214 -7.46 13.71 -1.00
CA VAL A 214 -7.86 12.30 -0.98
C VAL A 214 -8.40 11.86 0.39
N LEU A 215 -7.92 12.46 1.48
CA LEU A 215 -8.40 12.16 2.85
C LEU A 215 -9.74 12.83 3.17
N THR A 216 -10.12 13.91 2.48
CA THR A 216 -11.38 14.64 2.64
C THR A 216 -12.36 14.35 1.51
N GLU A 217 -12.13 14.86 0.32
CA GLU A 217 -12.97 14.67 -0.86
C GLU A 217 -12.99 13.20 -1.32
N GLY A 218 -11.82 12.54 -1.31
CA GLY A 218 -11.71 11.12 -1.63
C GLY A 218 -12.16 10.16 -0.53
N MET A 219 -12.47 10.68 0.68
CA MET A 219 -12.96 9.92 1.84
C MET A 219 -12.03 8.77 2.30
N ALA A 220 -10.83 8.64 1.73
CA ALA A 220 -9.88 7.62 2.12
C ALA A 220 -9.52 7.75 3.62
N VAL A 221 -9.26 6.63 4.29
CA VAL A 221 -8.86 6.62 5.70
C VAL A 221 -7.35 6.70 5.89
N ALA A 222 -6.60 6.47 4.82
CA ALA A 222 -5.14 6.58 4.80
C ALA A 222 -4.65 7.03 3.44
N ALA A 223 -3.51 7.75 3.43
CA ALA A 223 -2.77 8.09 2.23
C ALA A 223 -1.39 7.45 2.27
N LEU A 224 -1.09 6.68 1.23
CA LEU A 224 0.20 6.06 1.01
C LEU A 224 0.99 6.89 0.00
N ALA A 225 2.25 7.18 0.34
CA ALA A 225 3.15 7.95 -0.52
C ALA A 225 4.61 7.44 -0.40
N ALA A 226 5.38 7.62 -1.44
CA ALA A 226 6.77 7.19 -1.52
C ALA A 226 7.72 8.34 -1.88
N SER A 227 7.65 8.84 -3.11
CA SER A 227 8.61 9.79 -3.69
C SER A 227 8.79 11.07 -2.87
N ILE A 228 7.70 11.64 -2.34
CA ILE A 228 7.75 12.90 -1.57
C ILE A 228 8.56 12.74 -0.27
N PHE A 229 8.58 11.53 0.32
CA PHE A 229 9.35 11.19 1.50
C PHE A 229 10.77 10.76 1.15
N HIS A 230 10.92 9.91 0.13
CA HIS A 230 12.21 9.35 -0.27
C HIS A 230 13.19 10.42 -0.74
N TYR A 231 12.68 11.40 -1.49
CA TYR A 231 13.50 12.51 -2.01
C TYR A 231 13.58 13.71 -1.06
N GLY A 232 13.05 13.58 0.17
CA GLY A 232 13.14 14.63 1.20
C GLY A 232 12.37 15.91 0.84
N GLN A 233 11.34 15.81 -0.01
CA GLN A 233 10.48 16.95 -0.31
C GLN A 233 9.67 17.36 0.92
N TYR A 234 9.22 16.37 1.68
CA TYR A 234 8.56 16.52 2.99
C TYR A 234 9.01 15.40 3.93
N THR A 235 9.08 15.70 5.23
CA THR A 235 9.06 14.70 6.28
C THR A 235 7.61 14.29 6.59
N VAL A 236 7.42 13.12 7.19
CA VAL A 236 6.08 12.70 7.63
C VAL A 236 5.50 13.68 8.65
N ALA A 237 6.33 14.16 9.57
CA ALA A 237 5.94 15.13 10.58
C ALA A 237 5.45 16.47 9.98
N GLU A 238 6.10 16.96 8.92
CA GLU A 238 5.67 18.18 8.21
C GLU A 238 4.32 17.98 7.53
N VAL A 239 4.12 16.85 6.83
CA VAL A 239 2.83 16.51 6.22
C VAL A 239 1.73 16.49 7.27
N LYS A 240 1.92 15.77 8.38
CA LYS A 240 0.90 15.65 9.43
C LYS A 240 0.59 16.98 10.11
N ARG A 241 1.59 17.82 10.35
CA ARG A 241 1.37 19.16 10.89
C ARG A 241 0.50 20.02 9.97
N GLN A 242 0.82 20.07 8.67
CA GLN A 242 0.03 20.83 7.71
C GLN A 242 -1.41 20.28 7.56
N LEU A 243 -1.59 18.96 7.61
CA LEU A 243 -2.92 18.34 7.63
C LEU A 243 -3.71 18.73 8.89
N ALA A 244 -3.08 18.73 10.07
CA ALA A 244 -3.70 19.16 11.32
C ALA A 244 -4.09 20.64 11.29
N GLU A 245 -3.24 21.52 10.75
CA GLU A 245 -3.52 22.94 10.53
C GLU A 245 -4.70 23.16 9.57
N ALA A 246 -4.88 22.25 8.59
CA ALA A 246 -6.04 22.23 7.71
C ALA A 246 -7.30 21.59 8.34
N GLY A 247 -7.26 21.21 9.63
CA GLY A 247 -8.39 20.62 10.35
C GLY A 247 -8.63 19.14 10.07
N ILE A 248 -7.70 18.44 9.41
CA ILE A 248 -7.78 17.01 9.15
C ILE A 248 -7.24 16.25 10.37
N PRO A 249 -8.03 15.33 10.96
CA PRO A 249 -7.62 14.60 12.16
C PRO A 249 -6.48 13.63 11.83
N VAL A 250 -5.29 13.90 12.34
CA VAL A 250 -4.10 13.04 12.29
C VAL A 250 -3.48 12.90 13.68
N ARG A 251 -2.70 11.88 13.92
CA ARG A 251 -1.87 11.75 15.13
C ARG A 251 -0.58 12.54 14.93
N LEU A 252 -0.22 13.43 15.83
CA LEU A 252 1.05 14.17 15.84
C LEU A 252 2.06 13.48 16.74
#